data_05a9aa6f872fdf4e131fc7288d28d92e
#
_entry.id   05a9aa6f872fdf4e131fc7288d28d92e
#
_cell.length_a   1.000
_cell.length_b   1.000
_cell.length_c   1.000
_cell.angle_alpha   90.00
_cell.angle_beta   90.00
_cell.angle_gamma   90.00
#
_symmetry.space_group_name_H-M   'P 1'
#
loop_
_entity.id
_entity.type
_entity.pdbx_description
1 polymer ?
#
loop_
_entity_poly.entity_id
_entity_poly.type
_entity_poly.pdbx_seq_one_letter_code
_entity_poly.pdbx_strand_id
1 'polypeptide(L)'
;IDSAVESIDFQTFIWDLDAAGHRVLGHLLTAAERGVFVRVLVDDSFVLDADRQLLEIDRHENIELKVFNPYKRRASGFATRQALNLAEFHRLDHRMHNKALVADNRVAIVGDRNLADEYFGLHEQTNFRDMELLVGGPIVQDIAASFDDYWNDEWSFPIEMLSVVLAGNLFTASV
;
A
#
# COMPACT_ATOMS: atom_id res chain seq x y z
N ILE A 1 -1.87 -15.35 3.45
CA ILE A 1 -3.06 -14.79 2.80
C ILE A 1 -4.12 -15.89 2.69
N ASP A 2 -3.82 -17.00 2.04
CA ASP A 2 -4.81 -18.04 1.71
C ASP A 2 -5.43 -18.73 2.92
N SER A 3 -4.76 -18.76 4.06
CA SER A 3 -5.23 -19.33 5.32
C SER A 3 -5.94 -18.34 6.24
N ALA A 4 -5.97 -17.06 5.89
CA ALA A 4 -6.70 -16.06 6.67
C ALA A 4 -8.20 -16.31 6.63
N VAL A 5 -8.87 -16.11 7.78
CA VAL A 5 -10.31 -16.37 7.96
C VAL A 5 -11.07 -15.18 8.51
N GLU A 6 -10.38 -14.18 9.10
CA GLU A 6 -11.00 -13.00 9.71
C GLU A 6 -10.53 -11.72 9.03
N SER A 7 -9.21 -11.45 9.02
CA SER A 7 -8.66 -10.19 8.53
C SER A 7 -7.27 -10.32 7.93
N ILE A 8 -6.95 -9.39 7.02
CA ILE A 8 -5.61 -9.17 6.49
C ILE A 8 -5.34 -7.68 6.52
N ASP A 9 -4.22 -7.28 7.14
CA ASP A 9 -3.65 -5.95 7.05
C ASP A 9 -2.38 -6.02 6.21
N PHE A 10 -2.36 -5.32 5.11
CA PHE A 10 -1.24 -5.31 4.18
C PHE A 10 -0.70 -3.89 4.00
N GLN A 11 0.58 -3.70 4.29
CA GLN A 11 1.27 -2.42 4.21
C GLN A 11 2.53 -2.56 3.36
N THR A 12 2.72 -1.67 2.37
CA THR A 12 3.91 -1.67 1.53
C THR A 12 4.29 -0.28 1.06
N PHE A 13 5.59 -0.06 0.83
CA PHE A 13 6.10 1.20 0.29
C PHE A 13 6.04 1.25 -1.23
N ILE A 14 6.44 0.16 -1.91
CA ILE A 14 6.33 0.03 -3.36
C ILE A 14 5.34 -1.10 -3.67
N TRP A 15 4.43 -0.82 -4.58
CA TRP A 15 3.57 -1.82 -5.17
C TRP A 15 3.49 -1.60 -6.68
N ASP A 16 4.27 -2.35 -7.43
CA ASP A 16 4.16 -2.41 -8.88
C ASP A 16 3.16 -3.49 -9.27
N LEU A 17 2.35 -3.20 -10.28
CA LEU A 17 1.38 -4.16 -10.83
C LEU A 17 2.02 -5.01 -11.94
N ASP A 18 3.18 -5.57 -11.63
CA ASP A 18 3.91 -6.57 -12.40
C ASP A 18 3.47 -8.01 -12.04
N ALA A 19 4.28 -9.02 -12.34
CA ALA A 19 3.89 -10.41 -12.08
C ALA A 19 3.77 -10.70 -10.58
N ALA A 20 4.67 -10.18 -9.76
CA ALA A 20 4.64 -10.33 -8.30
C ALA A 20 3.44 -9.58 -7.70
N GLY A 21 3.25 -8.32 -8.10
CA GLY A 21 2.16 -7.48 -7.61
C GLY A 21 0.78 -8.00 -7.97
N HIS A 22 0.58 -8.44 -9.21
CA HIS A 22 -0.68 -9.06 -9.61
C HIS A 22 -0.95 -10.37 -8.87
N ARG A 23 0.09 -11.15 -8.57
CA ARG A 23 -0.06 -12.40 -7.83
C ARG A 23 -0.56 -12.17 -6.41
N VAL A 24 0.07 -11.24 -5.68
CA VAL A 24 -0.37 -10.88 -4.32
C VAL A 24 -1.78 -10.30 -4.35
N LEU A 25 -2.07 -9.42 -5.30
CA LEU A 25 -3.41 -8.88 -5.51
C LEU A 25 -4.46 -9.99 -5.68
N GLY A 26 -4.17 -10.99 -6.53
CA GLY A 26 -5.07 -12.13 -6.73
C GLY A 26 -5.36 -12.90 -5.44
N HIS A 27 -4.35 -13.09 -4.58
CA HIS A 27 -4.55 -13.72 -3.27
C HIS A 27 -5.38 -12.85 -2.31
N LEU A 28 -5.17 -11.51 -2.30
CA LEU A 28 -5.96 -10.59 -1.48
C LEU A 28 -7.43 -10.56 -1.92
N LEU A 29 -7.69 -10.48 -3.23
CA LEU A 29 -9.05 -10.55 -3.78
C LEU A 29 -9.73 -11.89 -3.43
N THR A 30 -9.03 -13.02 -3.61
CA THR A 30 -9.56 -14.33 -3.25
C THR A 30 -9.87 -14.46 -1.75
N ALA A 31 -9.06 -13.83 -0.89
CA ALA A 31 -9.36 -13.77 0.54
C ALA A 31 -10.62 -12.94 0.81
N ALA A 32 -10.74 -11.78 0.18
CA ALA A 32 -11.93 -10.92 0.30
C ALA A 32 -13.22 -11.60 -0.21
N GLU A 33 -13.13 -12.35 -1.31
CA GLU A 33 -14.24 -13.17 -1.84
C GLU A 33 -14.68 -14.27 -0.85
N ARG A 34 -13.78 -14.74 0.03
CA ARG A 34 -14.11 -15.66 1.13
C ARG A 34 -14.73 -14.96 2.34
N GLY A 35 -14.87 -13.63 2.33
CA GLY A 35 -15.40 -12.84 3.43
C GLY A 35 -14.34 -12.36 4.42
N VAL A 36 -13.05 -12.49 4.09
CA VAL A 36 -11.94 -11.93 4.90
C VAL A 36 -11.90 -10.43 4.69
N PHE A 37 -11.86 -9.65 5.78
CA PHE A 37 -11.73 -8.20 5.69
C PHE A 37 -10.27 -7.80 5.41
N VAL A 38 -10.03 -7.10 4.33
CA VAL A 38 -8.69 -6.75 3.84
C VAL A 38 -8.49 -5.23 3.91
N ARG A 39 -7.48 -4.78 4.67
CA ARG A 39 -7.02 -3.40 4.67
C ARG A 39 -5.68 -3.32 3.94
N VAL A 40 -5.59 -2.41 3.00
CA VAL A 40 -4.39 -2.18 2.21
C VAL A 40 -3.92 -0.75 2.39
N LEU A 41 -2.67 -0.56 2.82
CA LEU A 41 -2.03 0.74 2.98
C LEU A 41 -0.78 0.82 2.12
N VAL A 42 -0.75 1.76 1.18
CA VAL A 42 0.37 1.99 0.27
C VAL A 42 0.91 3.41 0.39
N ASP A 43 2.22 3.59 0.22
CA ASP A 43 2.81 4.92 0.10
C ASP A 43 2.64 5.46 -1.33
N ASP A 44 2.34 6.74 -1.48
CA ASP A 44 2.07 7.34 -2.80
C ASP A 44 3.31 7.54 -3.68
N SER A 45 4.52 7.32 -3.17
CA SER A 45 5.75 7.59 -3.92
C SER A 45 5.90 6.71 -5.15
N PHE A 46 5.47 5.47 -5.09
CA PHE A 46 5.69 4.44 -6.09
C PHE A 46 4.42 3.73 -6.56
N VAL A 47 3.25 4.32 -6.31
CA VAL A 47 1.97 3.86 -6.86
C VAL A 47 1.63 4.71 -8.09
N LEU A 48 2.61 4.83 -8.99
CA LEU A 48 2.49 5.61 -10.21
C LEU A 48 1.68 4.82 -11.24
N ASP A 49 0.66 5.49 -11.79
CA ASP A 49 -0.18 4.93 -12.86
C ASP A 49 -1.10 3.74 -12.44
N ALA A 50 -1.06 3.32 -11.17
CA ALA A 50 -1.92 2.25 -10.63
C ALA A 50 -3.24 2.76 -10.02
N ASP A 51 -3.45 4.08 -9.93
CA ASP A 51 -4.61 4.68 -9.24
C ASP A 51 -5.94 4.08 -9.69
N ARG A 52 -6.10 3.83 -10.99
CA ARG A 52 -7.34 3.26 -11.54
C ARG A 52 -7.54 1.80 -11.10
N GLN A 53 -6.49 0.99 -11.14
CA GLN A 53 -6.54 -0.41 -10.71
C GLN A 53 -6.79 -0.51 -9.21
N LEU A 54 -6.15 0.34 -8.41
CA LEU A 54 -6.36 0.38 -6.97
C LEU A 54 -7.78 0.82 -6.62
N LEU A 55 -8.36 1.77 -7.35
CA LEU A 55 -9.77 2.16 -7.21
C LEU A 55 -10.73 1.01 -7.56
N GLU A 56 -10.41 0.19 -8.57
CA GLU A 56 -11.23 -0.97 -8.91
C GLU A 56 -11.19 -2.02 -7.79
N ILE A 57 -10.05 -2.20 -7.15
CA ILE A 57 -9.87 -3.13 -6.03
C ILE A 57 -10.67 -2.67 -4.80
N ASP A 58 -10.62 -1.38 -4.47
CA ASP A 58 -11.33 -0.77 -3.34
C ASP A 58 -12.86 -0.85 -3.45
N ARG A 59 -13.40 -1.13 -4.65
CA ARG A 59 -14.84 -1.37 -4.85
C ARG A 59 -15.34 -2.68 -4.27
N HIS A 60 -14.45 -3.59 -3.89
CA HIS A 60 -14.84 -4.84 -3.27
C HIS A 60 -15.29 -4.59 -1.83
N GLU A 61 -16.48 -5.07 -1.44
CA GLU A 61 -17.10 -4.79 -0.12
C GLU A 61 -16.25 -5.16 1.09
N ASN A 62 -15.32 -6.12 0.94
CA ASN A 62 -14.42 -6.58 1.98
C ASN A 62 -12.99 -6.04 1.83
N ILE A 63 -12.76 -5.02 1.00
CA ILE A 63 -11.45 -4.39 0.84
C ILE A 63 -11.56 -2.90 1.13
N GLU A 64 -10.67 -2.38 1.96
CA GLU A 64 -10.46 -0.96 2.14
C GLU A 64 -9.01 -0.62 1.76
N LEU A 65 -8.84 0.39 0.91
CA LEU A 65 -7.52 0.83 0.47
C LEU A 65 -7.29 2.30 0.84
N LYS A 66 -6.17 2.55 1.52
CA LYS A 66 -5.70 3.89 1.82
C LYS A 66 -4.33 4.14 1.20
N VAL A 67 -4.08 5.40 0.87
CA VAL A 67 -2.80 5.90 0.38
C VAL A 67 -2.21 6.83 1.43
N PHE A 68 -0.97 6.54 1.85
CA PHE A 68 -0.26 7.36 2.80
C PHE A 68 0.44 8.54 2.11
N ASN A 69 0.26 9.72 2.66
CA ASN A 69 0.91 10.98 2.27
C ASN A 69 0.86 11.27 0.76
N PRO A 70 -0.37 11.33 0.17
CA PRO A 70 -0.54 11.49 -1.28
C PRO A 70 -0.02 12.84 -1.78
N TYR A 71 0.54 12.84 -2.99
CA TYR A 71 0.88 14.05 -3.71
C TYR A 71 -0.38 14.84 -4.06
N LYS A 72 -0.40 16.14 -3.79
CA LYS A 72 -1.53 17.01 -4.17
C LYS A 72 -1.66 17.14 -5.69
N ARG A 73 -0.54 17.17 -6.40
CA ARG A 73 -0.51 17.21 -7.86
C ARG A 73 -0.05 15.87 -8.41
N ARG A 74 -1.01 15.07 -8.81
CA ARG A 74 -0.77 13.75 -9.40
C ARG A 74 -0.50 13.91 -10.89
N ALA A 75 0.71 13.59 -11.30
CA ALA A 75 1.12 13.55 -12.71
C ALA A 75 1.78 12.21 -12.98
N SER A 76 1.71 11.74 -14.21
CA SER A 76 2.43 10.56 -14.64
C SER A 76 3.95 10.81 -14.59
N GLY A 77 4.69 9.83 -14.07
CA GLY A 77 6.14 9.88 -13.96
C GLY A 77 6.66 10.56 -12.69
N PHE A 78 7.55 9.85 -12.00
CA PHE A 78 8.14 10.25 -10.70
C PHE A 78 8.77 11.64 -10.73
N ALA A 79 9.62 11.95 -11.73
CA ALA A 79 10.32 13.23 -11.82
C ALA A 79 9.36 14.42 -12.01
N THR A 80 8.31 14.25 -12.83
CA THR A 80 7.30 15.28 -13.04
C THR A 80 6.48 15.52 -11.78
N ARG A 81 6.11 14.45 -11.08
CA ARG A 81 5.37 14.52 -9.80
C ARG A 81 6.18 15.26 -8.75
N GLN A 82 7.46 14.94 -8.60
CA GLN A 82 8.38 15.64 -7.69
C GLN A 82 8.51 17.13 -8.04
N ALA A 83 8.71 17.48 -9.30
CA ALA A 83 8.85 18.85 -9.74
C ALA A 83 7.59 19.71 -9.47
N LEU A 84 6.42 19.15 -9.69
CA LEU A 84 5.14 19.84 -9.46
C LEU A 84 4.81 20.05 -7.97
N ASN A 85 5.43 19.31 -7.07
CA ASN A 85 5.17 19.35 -5.64
C ASN A 85 6.37 19.86 -4.82
N LEU A 86 7.35 20.53 -5.45
CA LEU A 86 8.54 21.08 -4.77
C LEU A 86 8.21 21.97 -3.55
N ALA A 87 7.10 22.71 -3.60
CA ALA A 87 6.68 23.56 -2.48
C ALA A 87 6.25 22.76 -1.23
N GLU A 88 5.98 21.46 -1.38
CA GLU A 88 5.57 20.56 -0.30
C GLU A 88 6.69 19.59 0.13
N PHE A 89 7.92 19.86 -0.29
CA PHE A 89 9.05 18.95 -0.06
C PHE A 89 9.17 18.50 1.40
N HIS A 90 8.99 19.41 2.34
CA HIS A 90 9.07 19.09 3.77
C HIS A 90 8.01 18.08 4.23
N ARG A 91 6.79 18.14 3.69
CA ARG A 91 5.74 17.17 3.95
C ARG A 91 6.04 15.84 3.26
N LEU A 92 6.45 15.91 1.99
CA LEU A 92 6.68 14.75 1.15
C LEU A 92 7.92 13.94 1.53
N ASP A 93 8.78 14.47 2.41
CA ASP A 93 9.94 13.77 2.97
C ASP A 93 9.54 12.73 4.05
N HIS A 94 8.33 12.86 4.60
CA HIS A 94 7.79 11.88 5.54
C HIS A 94 7.11 10.74 4.78
N ARG A 95 7.85 9.64 4.57
CA ARG A 95 7.38 8.47 3.84
C ARG A 95 7.19 7.27 4.76
N MET A 96 6.14 6.50 4.47
CA MET A 96 5.89 5.23 5.12
C MET A 96 6.74 4.15 4.46
N HIS A 97 7.85 3.78 5.08
CA HIS A 97 8.76 2.76 4.53
C HIS A 97 8.51 1.35 5.09
N ASN A 98 7.45 1.16 5.85
CA ASN A 98 7.10 -0.12 6.46
C ASN A 98 6.57 -1.11 5.42
N LYS A 99 6.90 -2.39 5.60
CA LYS A 99 6.35 -3.50 4.84
C LYS A 99 5.92 -4.57 5.83
N ALA A 100 4.62 -4.81 5.89
CA ALA A 100 4.03 -5.76 6.80
C ALA A 100 2.80 -6.42 6.18
N LEU A 101 2.59 -7.67 6.51
CA LEU A 101 1.34 -8.39 6.29
C LEU A 101 0.96 -9.05 7.61
N VAL A 102 -0.19 -8.71 8.14
CA VAL A 102 -0.75 -9.33 9.35
C VAL A 102 -1.99 -10.12 8.94
N ALA A 103 -2.08 -11.37 9.36
CA ALA A 103 -3.24 -12.23 9.11
C ALA A 103 -3.89 -12.64 10.43
N ASP A 104 -5.19 -12.36 10.56
CA ASP A 104 -6.07 -12.73 11.70
C ASP A 104 -5.50 -12.27 13.06
N ASN A 105 -4.64 -11.25 13.12
CA ASN A 105 -3.91 -10.85 14.31
C ASN A 105 -3.14 -12.00 15.01
N ARG A 106 -2.78 -13.04 14.27
CA ARG A 106 -2.10 -14.26 14.78
C ARG A 106 -0.72 -14.47 14.22
N VAL A 107 -0.54 -14.06 12.95
CA VAL A 107 0.71 -14.25 12.22
C VAL A 107 1.02 -12.96 11.47
N ALA A 108 2.29 -12.57 11.44
CA ALA A 108 2.74 -11.45 10.63
C ALA A 108 4.00 -11.79 9.83
N ILE A 109 4.13 -11.17 8.66
CA ILE A 109 5.37 -11.12 7.89
C ILE A 109 5.81 -9.65 7.91
N VAL A 110 7.05 -9.41 8.30
CA VAL A 110 7.68 -8.09 8.32
C VAL A 110 9.07 -8.15 7.71
N GLY A 111 9.47 -7.12 7.00
CA GLY A 111 10.80 -7.07 6.39
C GLY A 111 11.01 -5.86 5.49
N ASP A 112 11.99 -5.96 4.61
CA ASP A 112 12.37 -4.89 3.69
C ASP A 112 11.84 -5.08 2.27
N ARG A 113 11.24 -6.25 1.97
CA ARG A 113 10.77 -6.59 0.63
C ARG A 113 9.57 -5.74 0.23
N ASN A 114 9.70 -5.01 -0.86
CA ASN A 114 8.60 -4.37 -1.53
C ASN A 114 7.88 -5.35 -2.49
N LEU A 115 6.80 -4.91 -3.08
CA LEU A 115 6.00 -5.70 -4.01
C LEU A 115 6.28 -5.28 -5.45
N ALA A 116 7.34 -5.84 -6.02
CA ALA A 116 7.74 -5.72 -7.41
C ALA A 116 8.64 -6.88 -7.82
N ASP A 117 8.71 -7.22 -9.10
CA ASP A 117 9.39 -8.39 -9.65
C ASP A 117 10.86 -8.51 -9.23
N GLU A 118 11.58 -7.39 -9.11
CA GLU A 118 12.98 -7.37 -8.68
C GLU A 118 13.20 -7.83 -7.24
N TYR A 119 12.19 -7.79 -6.40
CA TYR A 119 12.24 -8.29 -5.02
C TYR A 119 11.93 -9.78 -4.91
N PHE A 120 11.40 -10.39 -5.97
CA PHE A 120 11.03 -11.81 -6.01
C PHE A 120 11.88 -12.64 -6.95
N GLY A 121 12.95 -12.06 -7.50
CA GLY A 121 13.84 -12.78 -8.40
C GLY A 121 13.25 -13.01 -9.79
N LEU A 122 12.25 -12.23 -10.19
CA LEU A 122 11.53 -12.35 -11.45
C LEU A 122 11.99 -11.35 -12.51
N HIS A 123 12.75 -10.31 -12.11
CA HIS A 123 13.22 -9.30 -13.04
C HIS A 123 14.44 -9.80 -13.83
N GLU A 124 14.50 -9.54 -15.14
CA GLU A 124 15.52 -10.11 -16.05
C GLU A 124 16.95 -9.62 -15.76
N GLN A 125 17.11 -8.39 -15.28
CA GLN A 125 18.43 -7.74 -15.19
C GLN A 125 18.87 -7.47 -13.74
N THR A 126 17.95 -7.14 -12.83
CA THR A 126 18.27 -6.69 -11.50
C THR A 126 17.34 -7.34 -10.49
N ASN A 127 17.93 -8.03 -9.49
CA ASN A 127 17.15 -8.62 -8.41
C ASN A 127 17.80 -8.26 -7.08
N PHE A 128 16.97 -7.81 -6.13
CA PHE A 128 17.36 -7.50 -4.78
C PHE A 128 17.34 -8.76 -3.91
N ARG A 129 18.08 -8.71 -2.80
CA ARG A 129 18.07 -9.76 -1.78
C ARG A 129 17.65 -9.12 -0.46
N ASP A 130 16.42 -9.36 -0.07
CA ASP A 130 15.85 -8.85 1.16
C ASP A 130 15.60 -9.99 2.14
N MET A 131 15.43 -9.65 3.41
CA MET A 131 15.09 -10.59 4.46
C MET A 131 13.70 -10.27 5.00
N GLU A 132 12.92 -11.32 5.20
CA GLU A 132 11.61 -11.26 5.82
C GLU A 132 11.55 -12.20 7.01
N LEU A 133 10.79 -11.81 8.01
CA LEU A 133 10.52 -12.60 9.19
C LEU A 133 9.05 -12.98 9.24
N LEU A 134 8.78 -14.26 9.34
CA LEU A 134 7.48 -14.77 9.71
C LEU A 134 7.44 -14.88 11.23
N VAL A 135 6.51 -14.18 11.85
CA VAL A 135 6.38 -14.12 13.32
C VAL A 135 4.99 -14.49 13.78
N GLY A 136 4.90 -15.01 14.99
CA GLY A 136 3.66 -15.35 15.68
C GLY A 136 3.77 -15.04 17.17
N GLY A 137 2.65 -15.15 17.89
CA GLY A 137 2.57 -14.85 19.32
C GLY A 137 2.38 -13.36 19.62
N PRO A 138 2.68 -12.91 20.86
CA PRO A 138 2.29 -11.57 21.34
C PRO A 138 2.81 -10.41 20.49
N ILE A 139 3.98 -10.55 19.87
CA ILE A 139 4.58 -9.51 19.02
C ILE A 139 3.69 -9.12 17.82
N VAL A 140 2.81 -10.01 17.38
CA VAL A 140 1.88 -9.71 16.28
C VAL A 140 0.94 -8.58 16.65
N GLN A 141 0.57 -8.45 17.92
CA GLN A 141 -0.28 -7.36 18.41
C GLN A 141 0.43 -6.00 18.29
N ASP A 142 1.73 -5.95 18.58
CA ASP A 142 2.51 -4.71 18.43
C ASP A 142 2.66 -4.32 16.97
N ILE A 143 2.82 -5.31 16.07
CA ILE A 143 2.89 -5.09 14.62
C ILE A 143 1.54 -4.58 14.10
N ALA A 144 0.43 -5.19 14.52
CA ALA A 144 -0.91 -4.76 14.15
C ALA A 144 -1.21 -3.33 14.68
N ALA A 145 -0.80 -3.03 15.91
CA ALA A 145 -0.93 -1.68 16.46
C ALA A 145 -0.12 -0.66 15.65
N SER A 146 1.10 -1.00 15.22
CA SER A 146 1.90 -0.14 14.34
C SER A 146 1.23 0.08 12.98
N PHE A 147 0.56 -0.94 12.42
CA PHE A 147 -0.25 -0.76 11.21
C PHE A 147 -1.41 0.20 11.48
N ASP A 148 -2.13 0.03 12.60
CA ASP A 148 -3.26 0.88 12.97
C ASP A 148 -2.85 2.34 13.18
N ASP A 149 -1.65 2.60 13.72
CA ASP A 149 -1.10 3.96 13.86
C ASP A 149 -0.99 4.65 12.49
N TYR A 150 -0.43 3.97 11.48
CA TYR A 150 -0.36 4.50 10.11
C TYR A 150 -1.71 4.54 9.42
N TRP A 151 -2.57 3.54 9.63
CA TRP A 151 -3.91 3.47 9.05
C TRP A 151 -4.80 4.63 9.48
N ASN A 152 -4.69 5.04 10.76
CA ASN A 152 -5.47 6.10 11.36
C ASN A 152 -4.76 7.47 11.37
N ASP A 153 -3.56 7.55 10.79
CA ASP A 153 -2.81 8.79 10.67
C ASP A 153 -3.56 9.82 9.80
N GLU A 154 -3.41 11.11 10.13
CA GLU A 154 -4.01 12.22 9.37
C GLU A 154 -3.52 12.29 7.91
N TRP A 155 -2.44 11.61 7.58
CA TRP A 155 -1.85 11.52 6.25
C TRP A 155 -2.30 10.30 5.45
N SER A 156 -3.15 9.44 6.01
CA SER A 156 -3.72 8.26 5.37
C SER A 156 -5.11 8.55 4.81
N PHE A 157 -5.23 8.60 3.50
CA PHE A 157 -6.46 8.97 2.79
C PHE A 157 -7.06 7.77 2.06
N PRO A 158 -8.38 7.54 2.13
CA PRO A 158 -9.04 6.58 1.26
C PRO A 158 -8.75 6.87 -0.21
N ILE A 159 -8.50 5.82 -0.99
CA ILE A 159 -8.13 5.95 -2.41
C ILE A 159 -9.20 6.68 -3.22
N GLU A 160 -10.47 6.57 -2.85
CA GLU A 160 -11.61 7.24 -3.47
C GLU A 160 -11.46 8.76 -3.46
N MET A 161 -10.87 9.32 -2.39
CA MET A 161 -10.62 10.77 -2.30
C MET A 161 -9.62 11.25 -3.36
N LEU A 162 -8.73 10.37 -3.84
CA LEU A 162 -7.76 10.70 -4.87
C LEU A 162 -8.39 10.69 -6.26
N SER A 163 -9.51 9.99 -6.47
CA SER A 163 -10.24 9.94 -7.75
C SER A 163 -10.84 11.29 -8.13
N VAL A 164 -11.21 12.12 -7.16
CA VAL A 164 -11.70 13.48 -7.37
C VAL A 164 -10.61 14.39 -7.94
N VAL A 165 -9.36 14.12 -7.58
CA VAL A 165 -8.18 14.82 -8.11
C VAL A 165 -7.89 14.42 -9.56
N LEU A 166 -8.10 13.16 -9.91
CA LEU A 166 -7.96 12.64 -11.28
C LEU A 166 -9.02 13.22 -12.25
N ALA A 167 -10.18 13.64 -11.72
CA ALA A 167 -11.24 14.27 -12.50
C ALA A 167 -11.03 15.78 -12.75
N GLY A 168 -9.87 16.36 -12.38
CA GLY A 168 -9.49 17.73 -12.71
C GLY A 168 -9.80 18.80 -11.66
N ASN A 169 -10.17 18.40 -10.43
CA ASN A 169 -10.38 19.34 -9.34
C ASN A 169 -9.16 19.34 -8.39
N LEU A 170 -8.53 20.48 -8.25
CA LEU A 170 -7.44 20.73 -7.29
C LEU A 170 -7.95 20.53 -5.85
N PHE A 171 -7.24 19.70 -5.09
CA PHE A 171 -7.46 19.57 -3.66
C PHE A 171 -7.15 20.90 -2.98
N THR A 172 -8.17 21.61 -2.53
CA THR A 172 -8.03 22.66 -1.53
C THR A 172 -8.37 22.06 -0.17
N ALA A 173 -7.43 21.32 0.41
CA ALA A 173 -7.50 21.02 1.82
C ALA A 173 -7.19 22.32 2.56
N SER A 174 -8.20 22.93 3.14
CA SER A 174 -8.01 24.00 4.12
C SER A 174 -7.42 23.37 5.38
N VAL A 175 -6.23 23.83 5.77
CA VAL A 175 -5.66 23.64 7.11
C VAL A 175 -6.31 24.66 8.03
#